data_6289cab4b859d17480e9c4228571f6d0
#
_entry.id   6289cab4b859d17480e9c4228571f6d0
#
_cell.length_a   1.000
_cell.length_b   1.000
_cell.length_c   1.000
_cell.angle_alpha   90.00
_cell.angle_beta   90.00
_cell.angle_gamma   90.00
#
_symmetry.space_group_name_H-M   'P 1'
#
loop_
_entity.id
_entity.type
_entity.pdbx_description
1 polymer ?
#
loop_
_entity_poly.entity_id
_entity_poly.type
_entity_poly.pdbx_seq_one_letter_code
_entity_poly.pdbx_strand_id
1 'polypeptide(L)'
;MSKQVEKIKELIAKREQARLGGGEKAIEKQHARGKYTARERIEMLVDAGSFEEYDMFKLHRCTNFGMEKKQYLGDGVVAGSATIAGRLVYVYAQDFTVNGGSLSETMAQKICKVMDMAMTMGAPVICMNDSGGARIQEGICALAGYGEIFERNILASGVIPQISAIMGPCAGGAVYSPGLTDFIIMKEQTSYMFLTGPKVVKTVTGEDIDAEHLGGASVHATKSGVTHFAAKTEEEAIEMIKSLLSFIPSNNTEEAPRVECTDPIDRMDDSLNEIIPEDPNQAYDMYKVIGAVTDNGEFFEVQPKFAKNIITGFARFNGQSVGIVANQPAAYAGVLDVNASRKAARFVRFCDAFNIPIVSLVDVPGFLPGTGQEYNAVILHGAQLLYAYGEATVPKITITLRKSYGGSHIVMGCKQLRADLNFAWPSSEIAVMGASGAVAVLCGKEAKAKKEAGEDVKAFLAEKEQEYTDKFANPYQAAQYGYIDDVIEPRNTRFRICRGLAQLATKRQSLPAKKHGCMPM
;
A
#
# COMPACT_ATOMS: atom_id res chain seq x y z
N MET A 1 -40.44 42.57 -5.37
CA MET A 1 -39.08 42.04 -5.01
C MET A 1 -38.08 42.72 -5.94
N SER A 2 -36.86 42.99 -5.48
CA SER A 2 -35.83 43.49 -6.40
C SER A 2 -35.40 42.40 -7.39
N LYS A 3 -35.04 42.80 -8.63
CA LYS A 3 -34.50 41.87 -9.65
C LYS A 3 -33.35 40.98 -9.13
N GLN A 4 -32.56 41.52 -8.18
CA GLN A 4 -31.45 40.76 -7.54
C GLN A 4 -31.97 39.63 -6.65
N VAL A 5 -33.04 39.84 -5.90
CA VAL A 5 -33.66 38.81 -5.07
C VAL A 5 -34.22 37.65 -5.93
N GLU A 6 -34.81 37.97 -7.07
CA GLU A 6 -35.30 36.95 -8.02
C GLU A 6 -34.14 36.13 -8.58
N LYS A 7 -33.01 36.72 -8.97
CA LYS A 7 -31.81 36.03 -9.42
C LYS A 7 -31.19 35.13 -8.34
N ILE A 8 -31.23 35.58 -7.07
CA ILE A 8 -30.75 34.76 -5.93
C ILE A 8 -31.64 33.54 -5.74
N LYS A 9 -32.97 33.69 -5.85
CA LYS A 9 -33.89 32.55 -5.78
C LYS A 9 -33.66 31.54 -6.91
N GLU A 10 -33.41 32.02 -8.13
CA GLU A 10 -33.06 31.17 -9.28
C GLU A 10 -31.74 30.40 -9.02
N LEU A 11 -30.72 31.09 -8.47
CA LEU A 11 -29.46 30.45 -8.11
C LEU A 11 -29.65 29.33 -7.07
N ILE A 12 -30.45 29.58 -6.03
CA ILE A 12 -30.74 28.59 -4.99
C ILE A 12 -31.43 27.37 -5.60
N ALA A 13 -32.47 27.60 -6.42
CA ALA A 13 -33.18 26.48 -7.09
C ALA A 13 -32.28 25.68 -8.02
N LYS A 14 -31.37 26.31 -8.76
CA LYS A 14 -30.38 25.59 -9.60
C LYS A 14 -29.38 24.78 -8.77
N ARG A 15 -28.94 25.30 -7.62
CA ARG A 15 -28.07 24.55 -6.70
C ARG A 15 -28.78 23.35 -6.10
N GLU A 16 -30.05 23.49 -5.69
CA GLU A 16 -30.85 22.37 -5.24
C GLU A 16 -31.02 21.29 -6.32
N GLN A 17 -31.33 21.73 -7.56
CA GLN A 17 -31.39 20.83 -8.70
C GLN A 17 -30.06 20.09 -8.94
N ALA A 18 -28.91 20.78 -8.88
CA ALA A 18 -27.60 20.17 -9.05
C ALA A 18 -27.28 19.15 -7.95
N ARG A 19 -27.71 19.38 -6.71
CA ARG A 19 -27.53 18.46 -5.59
C ARG A 19 -28.32 17.15 -5.74
N LEU A 20 -29.42 17.16 -6.48
CA LEU A 20 -30.22 15.96 -6.72
C LEU A 20 -29.59 14.99 -7.75
N GLY A 21 -28.53 15.40 -8.46
CA GLY A 21 -27.87 14.53 -9.45
C GLY A 21 -28.85 13.95 -10.45
N GLY A 22 -29.03 12.62 -10.43
CA GLY A 22 -29.99 11.90 -11.28
C GLY A 22 -31.45 11.99 -10.85
N GLY A 23 -31.74 12.74 -9.77
CA GLY A 23 -33.06 12.96 -9.17
C GLY A 23 -33.43 11.97 -8.08
N GLU A 24 -34.48 12.32 -7.30
CA GLU A 24 -34.91 11.60 -6.09
C GLU A 24 -35.07 10.08 -6.30
N LYS A 25 -35.75 9.68 -7.38
CA LYS A 25 -35.94 8.23 -7.68
C LYS A 25 -34.62 7.49 -7.93
N ALA A 26 -33.62 8.16 -8.49
CA ALA A 26 -32.30 7.55 -8.71
C ALA A 26 -31.52 7.46 -7.40
N ILE A 27 -31.66 8.44 -6.52
CA ILE A 27 -31.11 8.44 -5.15
C ILE A 27 -31.73 7.31 -4.32
N GLU A 28 -33.06 7.22 -4.28
CA GLU A 28 -33.75 6.10 -3.61
C GLU A 28 -33.27 4.72 -4.07
N LYS A 29 -33.08 4.56 -5.39
CA LYS A 29 -32.54 3.33 -5.95
C LYS A 29 -31.10 3.05 -5.56
N GLN A 30 -30.28 4.10 -5.37
CA GLN A 30 -28.90 4.01 -4.88
C GLN A 30 -28.90 3.54 -3.42
N HIS A 31 -29.70 4.18 -2.57
CA HIS A 31 -29.85 3.81 -1.16
C HIS A 31 -30.42 2.39 -0.98
N ALA A 32 -31.39 1.98 -1.79
CA ALA A 32 -31.94 0.62 -1.76
C ALA A 32 -30.91 -0.48 -2.07
N ARG A 33 -29.78 -0.11 -2.66
CA ARG A 33 -28.61 -1.00 -2.91
C ARG A 33 -27.58 -0.96 -1.78
N GLY A 34 -27.85 -0.25 -0.68
CA GLY A 34 -26.93 -0.06 0.43
C GLY A 34 -25.74 0.83 0.07
N LYS A 35 -25.93 1.81 -0.82
CA LYS A 35 -24.89 2.72 -1.29
C LYS A 35 -25.29 4.18 -1.06
N TYR A 36 -24.34 5.00 -0.63
CA TYR A 36 -24.50 6.45 -0.55
C TYR A 36 -24.35 7.12 -1.92
N THR A 37 -24.86 8.34 -2.06
CA THR A 37 -24.60 9.20 -3.20
C THR A 37 -23.18 9.77 -3.15
N ALA A 38 -22.69 10.28 -4.28
CA ALA A 38 -21.38 10.94 -4.35
C ALA A 38 -21.25 12.09 -3.33
N ARG A 39 -22.31 12.85 -3.14
CA ARG A 39 -22.33 14.00 -2.22
C ARG A 39 -22.26 13.55 -0.76
N GLU A 40 -23.08 12.60 -0.36
CA GLU A 40 -23.08 12.04 0.99
C GLU A 40 -21.71 11.46 1.35
N ARG A 41 -21.04 10.76 0.42
CA ARG A 41 -19.69 10.23 0.61
C ARG A 41 -18.66 11.34 0.88
N ILE A 42 -18.74 12.46 0.14
CA ILE A 42 -17.85 13.60 0.37
C ILE A 42 -18.15 14.23 1.74
N GLU A 43 -19.42 14.46 2.07
CA GLU A 43 -19.82 15.04 3.35
C GLU A 43 -19.38 14.22 4.57
N MET A 44 -19.39 12.88 4.45
CA MET A 44 -18.86 11.98 5.50
C MET A 44 -17.33 12.02 5.60
N LEU A 45 -16.63 12.28 4.48
CA LEU A 45 -15.18 12.24 4.44
C LEU A 45 -14.54 13.50 5.03
N VAL A 46 -15.07 14.67 4.71
CA VAL A 46 -14.42 15.96 4.94
C VAL A 46 -14.87 16.63 6.24
N ASP A 47 -14.10 17.58 6.72
CA ASP A 47 -14.49 18.41 7.87
C ASP A 47 -15.78 19.18 7.56
N ALA A 48 -16.67 19.27 8.54
CA ALA A 48 -17.98 19.88 8.37
C ALA A 48 -17.87 21.32 7.85
N GLY A 49 -18.56 21.60 6.73
CA GLY A 49 -18.59 22.94 6.12
C GLY A 49 -17.34 23.35 5.35
N SER A 50 -16.35 22.45 5.19
CA SER A 50 -15.10 22.75 4.47
C SER A 50 -15.15 22.54 2.96
N PHE A 51 -16.19 21.86 2.45
CA PHE A 51 -16.23 21.46 1.04
C PHE A 51 -16.63 22.62 0.12
N GLU A 52 -15.76 22.97 -0.80
CA GLU A 52 -15.97 23.93 -1.87
C GLU A 52 -16.09 23.22 -3.21
N GLU A 53 -17.31 23.11 -3.75
CA GLU A 53 -17.60 22.43 -5.01
C GLU A 53 -17.26 23.30 -6.21
N TYR A 54 -16.59 22.70 -7.21
CA TYR A 54 -16.26 23.35 -8.48
C TYR A 54 -17.12 22.83 -9.62
N ASP A 55 -17.44 23.73 -10.56
CA ASP A 55 -18.16 23.40 -11.81
C ASP A 55 -19.51 22.69 -11.58
N MET A 56 -20.23 23.03 -10.49
CA MET A 56 -21.55 22.47 -10.15
C MET A 56 -22.58 22.58 -11.28
N PHE A 57 -22.50 23.63 -12.12
CA PHE A 57 -23.46 23.91 -13.19
C PHE A 57 -22.98 23.43 -14.58
N LYS A 58 -21.84 22.76 -14.67
CA LYS A 58 -21.31 22.30 -15.94
C LYS A 58 -22.15 21.15 -16.50
N LEU A 59 -22.40 21.18 -17.84
CA LEU A 59 -23.20 20.21 -18.56
C LEU A 59 -22.35 19.52 -19.62
N HIS A 60 -22.68 18.27 -19.99
CA HIS A 60 -22.07 17.64 -21.14
C HIS A 60 -22.52 18.31 -22.45
N ARG A 61 -21.74 18.10 -23.52
CA ARG A 61 -21.99 18.69 -24.85
C ARG A 61 -22.44 17.66 -25.88
N CYS A 62 -22.70 16.43 -25.44
CA CYS A 62 -23.11 15.34 -26.33
C CYS A 62 -24.53 15.55 -26.84
N THR A 63 -24.70 15.46 -28.16
CA THR A 63 -26.00 15.53 -28.86
C THR A 63 -26.41 14.21 -29.51
N ASN A 64 -25.54 13.18 -29.42
CA ASN A 64 -25.78 11.88 -30.01
C ASN A 64 -26.77 11.05 -29.18
N PHE A 65 -27.54 10.20 -29.83
CA PHE A 65 -28.43 9.22 -29.18
C PHE A 65 -29.40 9.80 -28.16
N GLY A 66 -29.87 11.05 -28.38
CA GLY A 66 -30.84 11.72 -27.50
C GLY A 66 -30.26 12.27 -26.22
N MET A 67 -28.91 12.38 -26.09
CA MET A 67 -28.24 12.91 -24.93
C MET A 67 -28.53 14.38 -24.69
N GLU A 68 -28.87 15.16 -25.73
CA GLU A 68 -29.28 16.56 -25.61
C GLU A 68 -30.51 16.78 -24.70
N LYS A 69 -31.29 15.70 -24.48
CA LYS A 69 -32.47 15.68 -23.59
C LYS A 69 -32.15 15.17 -22.18
N LYS A 70 -30.92 14.68 -21.92
CA LYS A 70 -30.48 14.08 -20.65
C LYS A 70 -29.40 14.93 -20.02
N GLN A 71 -29.71 16.19 -19.75
CA GLN A 71 -28.79 17.16 -19.18
C GLN A 71 -28.91 17.19 -17.66
N TYR A 72 -27.82 16.86 -16.98
CA TYR A 72 -27.71 16.88 -15.52
C TYR A 72 -26.62 17.88 -15.10
N LEU A 73 -26.94 18.80 -14.19
CA LEU A 73 -25.98 19.74 -13.64
C LEU A 73 -24.85 19.00 -12.92
N GLY A 74 -23.59 19.36 -13.20
CA GLY A 74 -22.41 18.70 -12.68
C GLY A 74 -21.99 17.44 -13.44
N ASP A 75 -22.79 16.94 -14.38
CA ASP A 75 -22.54 15.83 -15.30
C ASP A 75 -21.95 14.56 -14.65
N GLY A 76 -22.50 14.15 -13.50
CA GLY A 76 -22.18 12.86 -12.88
C GLY A 76 -20.86 12.80 -12.11
N VAL A 77 -20.30 13.94 -11.72
CA VAL A 77 -19.20 14.00 -10.77
C VAL A 77 -19.33 15.22 -9.85
N VAL A 78 -19.19 14.98 -8.55
CA VAL A 78 -19.05 16.03 -7.53
C VAL A 78 -17.56 16.18 -7.25
N ALA A 79 -16.99 17.38 -7.42
CA ALA A 79 -15.56 17.59 -7.34
C ALA A 79 -15.24 18.96 -6.73
N GLY A 80 -14.20 19.04 -5.91
CA GLY A 80 -13.83 20.27 -5.22
C GLY A 80 -12.64 20.11 -4.30
N SER A 81 -12.45 21.10 -3.43
CA SER A 81 -11.49 21.06 -2.33
C SER A 81 -12.20 21.04 -0.97
N ALA A 82 -11.50 20.51 0.03
CA ALA A 82 -11.99 20.48 1.40
C ALA A 82 -10.82 20.35 2.38
N THR A 83 -11.13 20.22 3.67
CA THR A 83 -10.14 19.80 4.66
C THR A 83 -10.52 18.45 5.28
N ILE A 84 -9.50 17.70 5.72
CA ILE A 84 -9.63 16.52 6.57
C ILE A 84 -8.67 16.71 7.73
N ALA A 85 -9.19 16.75 8.95
CA ALA A 85 -8.43 17.10 10.15
C ALA A 85 -7.63 18.41 9.96
N GLY A 86 -8.25 19.43 9.36
CA GLY A 86 -7.68 20.74 9.06
C GLY A 86 -6.69 20.78 7.88
N ARG A 87 -6.35 19.66 7.25
CA ARG A 87 -5.41 19.60 6.12
C ARG A 87 -6.16 19.67 4.79
N LEU A 88 -5.66 20.51 3.87
CA LEU A 88 -6.22 20.65 2.53
C LEU A 88 -6.14 19.32 1.75
N VAL A 89 -7.24 18.95 1.13
CA VAL A 89 -7.35 17.83 0.19
C VAL A 89 -8.19 18.25 -1.01
N TYR A 90 -7.97 17.57 -2.13
CA TYR A 90 -8.84 17.65 -3.29
C TYR A 90 -9.57 16.33 -3.45
N VAL A 91 -10.87 16.40 -3.73
CA VAL A 91 -11.73 15.22 -3.80
C VAL A 91 -12.62 15.27 -5.02
N TYR A 92 -12.83 14.13 -5.64
CA TYR A 92 -13.90 13.92 -6.59
C TYR A 92 -14.61 12.59 -6.34
N ALA A 93 -15.94 12.58 -6.50
CA ALA A 93 -16.77 11.40 -6.35
C ALA A 93 -17.67 11.24 -7.58
N GLN A 94 -17.63 10.10 -8.22
CA GLN A 94 -18.49 9.78 -9.35
C GLN A 94 -19.91 9.49 -8.87
N ASP A 95 -20.88 10.11 -9.49
CA ASP A 95 -22.30 9.97 -9.14
C ASP A 95 -22.96 8.93 -10.04
N PHE A 96 -23.15 7.73 -9.51
CA PHE A 96 -23.79 6.64 -10.24
C PHE A 96 -25.25 6.92 -10.60
N THR A 97 -25.91 7.87 -9.92
CA THR A 97 -27.30 8.27 -10.20
C THR A 97 -27.40 8.97 -11.57
N VAL A 98 -26.29 9.54 -12.06
CA VAL A 98 -26.23 10.23 -13.37
C VAL A 98 -25.56 9.33 -14.41
N ASN A 99 -26.33 8.81 -15.35
CA ASN A 99 -25.85 7.97 -16.44
C ASN A 99 -24.94 6.79 -15.99
N GLY A 100 -25.18 6.23 -14.79
CA GLY A 100 -24.37 5.16 -14.23
C GLY A 100 -22.92 5.57 -13.93
N GLY A 101 -22.67 6.83 -13.61
CA GLY A 101 -21.34 7.37 -13.35
C GLY A 101 -20.37 7.28 -14.54
N SER A 102 -20.88 7.08 -15.76
CA SER A 102 -20.05 6.91 -16.96
C SER A 102 -19.30 8.18 -17.32
N LEU A 103 -18.00 8.06 -17.61
CA LEU A 103 -17.13 9.17 -17.92
C LEU A 103 -17.48 9.84 -19.26
N SER A 104 -17.79 11.12 -19.19
CA SER A 104 -17.93 12.03 -20.33
C SER A 104 -16.68 12.89 -20.48
N GLU A 105 -16.56 13.58 -21.61
CA GLU A 105 -15.55 14.63 -21.79
C GLU A 105 -15.66 15.70 -20.68
N THR A 106 -16.88 16.13 -20.37
CA THR A 106 -17.13 17.17 -19.34
C THR A 106 -16.78 16.69 -17.93
N MET A 107 -17.13 15.45 -17.57
CA MET A 107 -16.72 14.85 -16.30
C MET A 107 -15.19 14.77 -16.20
N ALA A 108 -14.51 14.31 -17.25
CA ALA A 108 -13.06 14.25 -17.30
C ALA A 108 -12.43 15.63 -17.08
N GLN A 109 -12.93 16.67 -17.74
CA GLN A 109 -12.43 18.05 -17.55
C GLN A 109 -12.57 18.56 -16.10
N LYS A 110 -13.65 18.20 -15.40
CA LYS A 110 -13.82 18.54 -13.96
C LYS A 110 -12.82 17.80 -13.10
N ILE A 111 -12.62 16.50 -13.33
CA ILE A 111 -11.64 15.68 -12.62
C ILE A 111 -10.23 16.24 -12.85
N CYS A 112 -9.84 16.47 -14.10
CA CYS A 112 -8.54 17.03 -14.45
C CYS A 112 -8.28 18.37 -13.78
N LYS A 113 -9.26 19.28 -13.77
CA LYS A 113 -9.15 20.57 -13.07
C LYS A 113 -8.81 20.40 -11.59
N VAL A 114 -9.49 19.50 -10.90
CA VAL A 114 -9.26 19.22 -9.48
C VAL A 114 -7.87 18.60 -9.26
N MET A 115 -7.44 17.69 -10.13
CA MET A 115 -6.10 17.11 -10.06
C MET A 115 -5.00 18.14 -10.33
N ASP A 116 -5.18 19.04 -11.32
CA ASP A 116 -4.24 20.12 -11.62
C ASP A 116 -4.12 21.11 -10.43
N MET A 117 -5.24 21.41 -9.77
CA MET A 117 -5.25 22.25 -8.56
C MET A 117 -4.53 21.55 -7.40
N ALA A 118 -4.78 20.25 -7.19
CA ALA A 118 -4.10 19.45 -6.18
C ALA A 118 -2.58 19.46 -6.37
N MET A 119 -2.11 19.26 -7.60
CA MET A 119 -0.69 19.32 -7.95
C MET A 119 -0.11 20.72 -7.70
N THR A 120 -0.83 21.78 -8.07
CA THR A 120 -0.37 23.15 -7.86
C THR A 120 -0.26 23.51 -6.38
N MET A 121 -1.18 23.00 -5.56
CA MET A 121 -1.22 23.28 -4.12
C MET A 121 -0.41 22.28 -3.29
N GLY A 122 0.12 21.21 -3.89
CA GLY A 122 0.82 20.16 -3.16
C GLY A 122 -0.07 19.45 -2.14
N ALA A 123 -1.30 19.09 -2.51
CA ALA A 123 -2.29 18.49 -1.62
C ALA A 123 -2.76 17.11 -2.12
N PRO A 124 -3.12 16.17 -1.23
CA PRO A 124 -3.60 14.85 -1.63
C PRO A 124 -4.85 14.91 -2.50
N VAL A 125 -4.96 13.94 -3.43
CA VAL A 125 -6.18 13.69 -4.21
C VAL A 125 -6.87 12.42 -3.74
N ILE A 126 -8.17 12.53 -3.45
CA ILE A 126 -9.02 11.40 -3.06
C ILE A 126 -10.08 11.20 -4.12
N CYS A 127 -10.11 9.98 -4.67
CA CYS A 127 -11.02 9.58 -5.75
C CYS A 127 -12.04 8.58 -5.21
N MET A 128 -13.34 8.87 -5.35
CA MET A 128 -14.39 7.90 -5.02
C MET A 128 -15.02 7.41 -6.31
N ASN A 129 -14.71 6.18 -6.67
CA ASN A 129 -15.06 5.60 -7.96
C ASN A 129 -16.36 4.79 -7.87
N ASP A 130 -17.32 5.12 -8.73
CA ASP A 130 -18.60 4.43 -8.87
C ASP A 130 -19.08 4.63 -10.31
N SER A 131 -18.56 3.83 -11.28
CA SER A 131 -18.70 4.10 -12.71
C SER A 131 -18.82 2.84 -13.53
N GLY A 132 -19.73 2.87 -14.48
CA GLY A 132 -19.85 1.84 -15.51
C GLY A 132 -18.79 1.92 -16.63
N GLY A 133 -17.82 2.85 -16.56
CA GLY A 133 -16.79 3.03 -17.59
C GLY A 133 -17.01 4.25 -18.49
N ALA A 134 -16.56 4.20 -19.74
CA ALA A 134 -16.70 5.29 -20.70
C ALA A 134 -18.17 5.51 -21.13
N ARG A 135 -18.59 6.76 -21.27
CA ARG A 135 -19.90 7.12 -21.85
C ARG A 135 -19.90 6.85 -23.34
N ILE A 136 -20.49 5.71 -23.76
CA ILE A 136 -20.41 5.21 -25.14
C ILE A 136 -20.95 6.21 -26.18
N GLN A 137 -21.94 7.01 -25.79
CA GLN A 137 -22.56 8.02 -26.68
C GLN A 137 -21.58 9.16 -27.05
N GLU A 138 -20.51 9.33 -26.30
CA GLU A 138 -19.48 10.34 -26.59
C GLU A 138 -18.27 9.77 -27.35
N GLY A 139 -18.22 8.45 -27.55
CA GLY A 139 -17.20 7.80 -28.36
C GLY A 139 -15.77 8.13 -27.89
N ILE A 140 -14.94 8.60 -28.84
CA ILE A 140 -13.53 8.89 -28.61
C ILE A 140 -13.31 10.01 -27.59
N CYS A 141 -14.25 10.94 -27.42
CA CYS A 141 -14.12 12.02 -26.44
C CYS A 141 -14.08 11.48 -24.99
N ALA A 142 -14.86 10.43 -24.70
CA ALA A 142 -14.79 9.76 -23.41
C ALA A 142 -13.45 9.03 -23.19
N LEU A 143 -12.89 8.39 -24.23
CA LEU A 143 -11.57 7.76 -24.14
C LEU A 143 -10.45 8.80 -23.98
N ALA A 144 -10.51 9.91 -24.72
CA ALA A 144 -9.57 11.02 -24.55
C ALA A 144 -9.61 11.55 -23.11
N GLY A 145 -10.81 11.68 -22.52
CA GLY A 145 -10.97 12.06 -21.13
C GLY A 145 -10.27 11.13 -20.14
N TYR A 146 -10.31 9.81 -20.36
CA TYR A 146 -9.52 8.87 -19.56
C TYR A 146 -8.02 9.09 -19.74
N GLY A 147 -7.54 9.29 -20.97
CA GLY A 147 -6.13 9.58 -21.23
C GLY A 147 -5.62 10.81 -20.47
N GLU A 148 -6.41 11.88 -20.43
CA GLU A 148 -6.10 13.10 -19.69
C GLU A 148 -6.03 12.87 -18.16
N ILE A 149 -6.88 12.00 -17.62
CA ILE A 149 -6.85 11.62 -16.20
C ILE A 149 -5.60 10.77 -15.91
N PHE A 150 -5.30 9.77 -16.75
CA PHE A 150 -4.15 8.89 -16.56
C PHE A 150 -2.82 9.65 -16.59
N GLU A 151 -2.67 10.60 -17.51
CA GLU A 151 -1.48 11.45 -17.57
C GLU A 151 -1.28 12.22 -16.24
N ARG A 152 -2.36 12.75 -15.66
CA ARG A 152 -2.29 13.44 -14.38
C ARG A 152 -1.98 12.50 -13.21
N ASN A 153 -2.51 11.26 -13.22
CA ASN A 153 -2.11 10.26 -12.23
C ASN A 153 -0.61 9.96 -12.31
N ILE A 154 -0.06 9.85 -13.52
CA ILE A 154 1.36 9.58 -13.74
C ILE A 154 2.21 10.75 -13.25
N LEU A 155 1.86 11.99 -13.61
CA LEU A 155 2.57 13.20 -13.18
C LEU A 155 2.50 13.43 -11.67
N ALA A 156 1.40 13.06 -11.03
CA ALA A 156 1.19 13.18 -9.59
C ALA A 156 1.91 12.08 -8.78
N SER A 157 2.29 10.98 -9.42
CA SER A 157 2.92 9.83 -8.75
C SER A 157 4.24 10.22 -8.07
N GLY A 158 4.32 10.00 -6.76
CA GLY A 158 5.46 10.38 -5.93
C GLY A 158 5.59 11.90 -5.68
N VAL A 159 4.60 12.71 -6.07
CA VAL A 159 4.54 14.16 -5.82
C VAL A 159 3.49 14.49 -4.77
N ILE A 160 2.27 14.04 -4.97
CA ILE A 160 1.17 14.14 -4.01
C ILE A 160 0.54 12.76 -3.80
N PRO A 161 0.08 12.43 -2.59
CA PRO A 161 -0.64 11.17 -2.34
C PRO A 161 -1.93 11.08 -3.14
N GLN A 162 -2.17 9.94 -3.76
CA GLN A 162 -3.36 9.63 -4.53
C GLN A 162 -4.07 8.42 -3.92
N ILE A 163 -5.31 8.59 -3.46
CA ILE A 163 -6.10 7.55 -2.79
C ILE A 163 -7.37 7.29 -3.57
N SER A 164 -7.59 6.05 -3.99
CA SER A 164 -8.81 5.61 -4.67
C SER A 164 -9.69 4.76 -3.76
N ALA A 165 -10.94 5.17 -3.57
CA ALA A 165 -11.96 4.37 -2.91
C ALA A 165 -12.98 3.87 -3.92
N ILE A 166 -13.10 2.57 -4.08
CA ILE A 166 -14.02 1.93 -5.01
C ILE A 166 -15.32 1.63 -4.27
N MET A 167 -16.33 2.44 -4.54
CA MET A 167 -17.62 2.42 -3.83
C MET A 167 -18.73 1.74 -4.64
N GLY A 168 -18.41 1.32 -5.86
CA GLY A 168 -19.33 0.64 -6.76
C GLY A 168 -18.60 -0.02 -7.92
N PRO A 169 -19.27 -0.29 -9.05
CA PRO A 169 -18.61 -0.77 -10.24
C PRO A 169 -17.47 0.17 -10.67
N CYS A 170 -16.35 -0.42 -11.08
CA CYS A 170 -15.24 0.25 -11.72
C CYS A 170 -14.73 -0.66 -12.84
N ALA A 171 -15.20 -0.44 -14.07
CA ALA A 171 -15.04 -1.38 -15.17
C ALA A 171 -14.41 -0.73 -16.41
N GLY A 172 -13.73 -1.53 -17.21
CA GLY A 172 -13.10 -1.08 -18.46
C GLY A 172 -12.00 -0.05 -18.20
N GLY A 173 -11.99 1.05 -18.95
CA GLY A 173 -11.02 2.13 -18.78
C GLY A 173 -10.97 2.74 -17.36
N ALA A 174 -12.07 2.66 -16.61
CA ALA A 174 -12.16 3.21 -15.26
C ALA A 174 -11.16 2.59 -14.25
N VAL A 175 -10.69 1.35 -14.47
CA VAL A 175 -9.81 0.67 -13.53
C VAL A 175 -8.35 1.15 -13.57
N TYR A 176 -7.94 1.78 -14.67
CA TYR A 176 -6.54 2.18 -14.83
C TYR A 176 -6.16 3.36 -13.95
N SER A 177 -7.05 4.35 -13.78
CA SER A 177 -6.79 5.46 -12.87
C SER A 177 -6.54 4.97 -11.43
N PRO A 178 -7.42 4.18 -10.79
CA PRO A 178 -7.10 3.56 -9.50
C PRO A 178 -5.81 2.73 -9.51
N GLY A 179 -5.54 1.98 -10.59
CA GLY A 179 -4.32 1.20 -10.74
C GLY A 179 -3.03 2.04 -10.73
N LEU A 180 -3.13 3.32 -11.08
CA LEU A 180 -2.02 4.29 -11.07
C LEU A 180 -1.91 5.03 -9.73
N THR A 181 -2.90 4.97 -8.85
CA THR A 181 -2.87 5.65 -7.55
C THR A 181 -2.08 4.85 -6.50
N ASP A 182 -1.73 5.51 -5.39
CA ASP A 182 -0.87 4.92 -4.36
C ASP A 182 -1.62 3.86 -3.53
N PHE A 183 -2.86 4.14 -3.16
CA PHE A 183 -3.69 3.23 -2.36
C PHE A 183 -5.07 3.04 -2.96
N ILE A 184 -5.55 1.79 -2.91
CA ILE A 184 -6.88 1.40 -3.33
C ILE A 184 -7.62 0.79 -2.15
N ILE A 185 -8.80 1.35 -1.84
CA ILE A 185 -9.73 0.85 -0.83
C ILE A 185 -10.96 0.34 -1.57
N MET A 186 -11.41 -0.88 -1.30
CA MET A 186 -12.62 -1.44 -1.92
C MET A 186 -13.67 -1.77 -0.87
N LYS A 187 -14.91 -1.37 -1.12
CA LYS A 187 -16.08 -1.76 -0.30
C LYS A 187 -16.53 -3.17 -0.71
N GLU A 188 -16.57 -4.12 0.22
CA GLU A 188 -16.99 -5.50 -0.04
C GLU A 188 -18.44 -5.58 -0.57
N GLN A 189 -18.72 -6.56 -1.44
CA GLN A 189 -20.04 -6.90 -2.00
C GLN A 189 -20.68 -5.89 -2.97
N THR A 190 -20.27 -4.64 -3.01
CA THR A 190 -20.84 -3.62 -3.91
C THR A 190 -19.83 -3.01 -4.86
N SER A 191 -18.54 -3.19 -4.61
CA SER A 191 -17.49 -2.66 -5.48
C SER A 191 -16.80 -3.79 -6.27
N TYR A 192 -16.52 -3.51 -7.53
CA TYR A 192 -15.90 -4.45 -8.46
C TYR A 192 -14.90 -3.71 -9.33
N MET A 193 -13.73 -4.32 -9.55
CA MET A 193 -12.73 -3.85 -10.50
C MET A 193 -12.40 -4.95 -11.50
N PHE A 194 -12.62 -4.71 -12.78
CA PHE A 194 -12.20 -5.62 -13.86
C PHE A 194 -12.11 -4.88 -15.21
N LEU A 195 -11.24 -5.35 -16.09
CA LEU A 195 -11.13 -4.80 -17.44
C LEU A 195 -12.37 -5.11 -18.28
N THR A 196 -12.85 -6.35 -18.20
CA THR A 196 -14.05 -6.81 -18.90
C THR A 196 -14.95 -7.54 -17.90
N GLY A 197 -16.24 -7.22 -17.97
CA GLY A 197 -17.22 -7.80 -17.05
C GLY A 197 -17.57 -9.27 -17.38
N PRO A 198 -18.28 -9.95 -16.46
CA PRO A 198 -18.60 -11.38 -16.57
C PRO A 198 -19.22 -11.82 -17.90
N LYS A 199 -20.08 -10.99 -18.50
CA LYS A 199 -20.71 -11.30 -19.81
C LYS A 199 -19.69 -11.43 -20.93
N VAL A 200 -18.70 -10.54 -20.97
CA VAL A 200 -17.64 -10.57 -22.00
C VAL A 200 -16.70 -11.75 -21.75
N VAL A 201 -16.34 -12.00 -20.49
CA VAL A 201 -15.53 -13.18 -20.11
C VAL A 201 -16.21 -14.45 -20.59
N LYS A 202 -17.51 -14.64 -20.29
CA LYS A 202 -18.27 -15.81 -20.74
C LYS A 202 -18.31 -15.95 -22.27
N THR A 203 -18.45 -14.84 -22.98
CA THR A 203 -18.52 -14.86 -24.45
C THR A 203 -17.17 -15.21 -25.09
N VAL A 204 -16.07 -14.71 -24.53
CA VAL A 204 -14.73 -14.85 -25.15
C VAL A 204 -14.02 -16.12 -24.69
N THR A 205 -14.09 -16.45 -23.41
CA THR A 205 -13.34 -17.58 -22.80
C THR A 205 -14.22 -18.78 -22.49
N GLY A 206 -15.55 -18.62 -22.49
CA GLY A 206 -16.50 -19.65 -22.03
C GLY A 206 -16.61 -19.78 -20.52
N GLU A 207 -15.86 -19.02 -19.74
CA GLU A 207 -15.85 -19.07 -18.29
C GLU A 207 -17.10 -18.40 -17.70
N ASP A 208 -17.87 -19.13 -16.89
CA ASP A 208 -19.06 -18.62 -16.20
C ASP A 208 -18.69 -18.17 -14.79
N ILE A 209 -18.61 -16.87 -14.57
CA ILE A 209 -18.20 -16.26 -13.32
C ILE A 209 -19.04 -15.03 -13.01
N ASP A 210 -19.36 -14.77 -11.76
CA ASP A 210 -20.03 -13.53 -11.36
C ASP A 210 -19.04 -12.39 -11.09
N ALA A 211 -19.56 -11.17 -10.87
CA ALA A 211 -18.74 -9.98 -10.67
C ALA A 211 -17.91 -10.04 -9.38
N GLU A 212 -18.43 -10.60 -8.30
CA GLU A 212 -17.75 -10.71 -7.00
C GLU A 212 -16.54 -11.65 -7.10
N HIS A 213 -16.73 -12.81 -7.73
CA HIS A 213 -15.66 -13.80 -7.91
C HIS A 213 -14.64 -13.39 -9.00
N LEU A 214 -15.05 -12.56 -9.97
CA LEU A 214 -14.14 -12.04 -11.00
C LEU A 214 -13.24 -10.92 -10.47
N GLY A 215 -13.81 -9.93 -9.80
CA GLY A 215 -13.08 -8.73 -9.41
C GLY A 215 -13.66 -8.00 -8.20
N GLY A 216 -14.25 -8.73 -7.25
CA GLY A 216 -14.70 -8.17 -5.98
C GLY A 216 -13.55 -7.86 -5.02
N ALA A 217 -13.85 -7.14 -3.95
CA ALA A 217 -12.87 -6.71 -2.96
C ALA A 217 -12.06 -7.88 -2.38
N SER A 218 -12.70 -9.01 -2.10
CA SER A 218 -12.04 -10.21 -1.57
C SER A 218 -11.01 -10.79 -2.54
N VAL A 219 -11.31 -10.83 -3.84
CA VAL A 219 -10.40 -11.33 -4.88
C VAL A 219 -9.16 -10.45 -4.96
N HIS A 220 -9.36 -9.13 -5.02
CA HIS A 220 -8.25 -8.18 -5.11
C HIS A 220 -7.46 -8.05 -3.82
N ALA A 221 -8.07 -8.30 -2.67
CA ALA A 221 -7.37 -8.30 -1.39
C ALA A 221 -6.57 -9.58 -1.11
N THR A 222 -6.89 -10.72 -1.75
CA THR A 222 -6.26 -12.00 -1.41
C THR A 222 -5.45 -12.61 -2.54
N LYS A 223 -5.88 -12.44 -3.80
CA LYS A 223 -5.28 -13.10 -4.97
C LYS A 223 -4.38 -12.16 -5.80
N SER A 224 -4.91 -11.01 -6.20
CA SER A 224 -4.18 -10.10 -7.10
C SER A 224 -3.30 -9.07 -6.38
N GLY A 225 -3.64 -8.72 -5.12
CA GLY A 225 -2.97 -7.65 -4.38
C GLY A 225 -3.25 -6.25 -4.91
N VAL A 226 -4.25 -6.06 -5.78
CA VAL A 226 -4.62 -4.75 -6.32
C VAL A 226 -5.19 -3.86 -5.21
N THR A 227 -6.04 -4.42 -4.34
CA THR A 227 -6.63 -3.68 -3.23
C THR A 227 -5.69 -3.68 -2.01
N HIS A 228 -5.50 -2.51 -1.43
CA HIS A 228 -4.71 -2.34 -0.20
C HIS A 228 -5.57 -2.54 1.05
N PHE A 229 -6.84 -2.13 0.98
CA PHE A 229 -7.78 -2.22 2.10
C PHE A 229 -9.16 -2.66 1.60
N ALA A 230 -9.77 -3.63 2.29
CA ALA A 230 -11.12 -4.08 2.02
C ALA A 230 -12.02 -3.70 3.20
N ALA A 231 -13.01 -2.87 2.97
CA ALA A 231 -13.94 -2.34 3.96
C ALA A 231 -15.31 -3.03 3.87
N LYS A 232 -15.93 -3.32 4.99
CA LYS A 232 -17.27 -3.94 5.04
C LYS A 232 -18.37 -2.95 4.71
N THR A 233 -18.18 -1.67 5.07
CA THR A 233 -19.13 -0.58 4.83
C THR A 233 -18.45 0.61 4.16
N GLU A 234 -19.23 1.55 3.60
CA GLU A 234 -18.66 2.76 3.00
C GLU A 234 -18.08 3.69 4.09
N GLU A 235 -18.67 3.70 5.29
CA GLU A 235 -18.17 4.43 6.45
C GLU A 235 -16.79 3.91 6.89
N GLU A 236 -16.61 2.59 6.96
CA GLU A 236 -15.33 1.98 7.26
C GLU A 236 -14.27 2.35 6.21
N ALA A 237 -14.64 2.38 4.92
CA ALA A 237 -13.75 2.83 3.86
C ALA A 237 -13.33 4.28 4.02
N ILE A 238 -14.25 5.15 4.43
CA ILE A 238 -14.00 6.57 4.69
C ILE A 238 -13.08 6.75 5.91
N GLU A 239 -13.30 6.02 6.99
CA GLU A 239 -12.41 6.05 8.16
C GLU A 239 -11.01 5.52 7.84
N MET A 240 -10.88 4.51 6.96
CA MET A 240 -9.58 4.05 6.46
C MET A 240 -8.84 5.16 5.68
N ILE A 241 -9.54 5.98 4.88
CA ILE A 241 -8.93 7.13 4.19
C ILE A 241 -8.40 8.14 5.21
N LYS A 242 -9.21 8.51 6.21
CA LYS A 242 -8.82 9.46 7.26
C LYS A 242 -7.63 8.94 8.06
N SER A 243 -7.66 7.67 8.45
CA SER A 243 -6.57 7.00 9.16
C SER A 243 -5.28 7.00 8.34
N LEU A 244 -5.35 6.62 7.06
CA LEU A 244 -4.19 6.64 6.16
C LEU A 244 -3.58 8.04 6.05
N LEU A 245 -4.41 9.07 5.85
CA LEU A 245 -3.96 10.46 5.78
C LEU A 245 -3.25 10.92 7.07
N SER A 246 -3.58 10.36 8.22
CA SER A 246 -2.92 10.71 9.49
C SER A 246 -1.45 10.23 9.56
N PHE A 247 -1.06 9.27 8.71
CA PHE A 247 0.29 8.72 8.66
C PHE A 247 1.16 9.29 7.54
N ILE A 248 0.57 9.95 6.54
CA ILE A 248 1.29 10.38 5.34
C ILE A 248 1.29 11.92 5.20
N PRO A 249 2.32 12.51 4.57
CA PRO A 249 2.38 13.96 4.35
C PRO A 249 1.38 14.42 3.29
N SER A 250 1.26 15.72 3.10
CA SER A 250 0.42 16.28 2.03
C SER A 250 1.09 16.16 0.65
N ASN A 251 2.42 16.17 0.60
CA ASN A 251 3.21 16.07 -0.62
C ASN A 251 4.64 15.58 -0.31
N ASN A 252 5.43 15.38 -1.34
CA ASN A 252 6.79 14.87 -1.24
C ASN A 252 7.84 15.88 -0.67
N THR A 253 7.46 17.11 -0.40
CA THR A 253 8.33 18.12 0.21
C THR A 253 8.08 18.31 1.71
N GLU A 254 7.02 17.72 2.22
CA GLU A 254 6.62 17.78 3.62
C GLU A 254 6.92 16.47 4.36
N GLU A 255 6.92 16.54 5.68
CA GLU A 255 6.96 15.37 6.56
C GLU A 255 5.54 14.95 6.95
N ALA A 256 5.36 13.67 7.29
CA ALA A 256 4.10 13.17 7.82
C ALA A 256 3.74 13.88 9.14
N PRO A 257 2.43 14.04 9.44
CA PRO A 257 2.00 14.67 10.69
C PRO A 257 2.56 13.95 11.90
N ARG A 258 3.11 14.71 12.85
CA ARG A 258 3.48 14.19 14.17
C ARG A 258 2.29 14.27 15.10
N VAL A 259 2.13 13.24 15.93
CA VAL A 259 1.12 13.22 16.99
C VAL A 259 1.80 13.26 18.34
N GLU A 260 1.09 13.77 19.36
CA GLU A 260 1.58 13.70 20.73
C GLU A 260 1.67 12.24 21.16
N CYS A 261 2.81 11.83 21.73
CA CYS A 261 3.05 10.48 22.18
C CYS A 261 3.13 10.44 23.69
N THR A 262 2.27 9.63 24.31
CA THR A 262 2.26 9.38 25.76
C THR A 262 3.05 8.13 26.16
N ASP A 263 3.45 7.32 25.16
CA ASP A 263 4.24 6.09 25.38
C ASP A 263 5.73 6.43 25.53
N PRO A 264 6.38 6.12 26.67
CA PRO A 264 7.77 6.51 26.91
C PRO A 264 8.74 6.00 25.83
N ILE A 265 9.68 6.85 25.44
CA ILE A 265 10.71 6.52 24.45
C ILE A 265 11.57 5.35 24.93
N ASP A 266 11.88 5.34 26.23
CA ASP A 266 12.73 4.37 26.92
C ASP A 266 11.97 3.16 27.48
N ARG A 267 10.71 3.00 27.13
CA ARG A 267 9.92 1.83 27.49
C ARG A 267 10.60 0.56 26.98
N MET A 268 10.87 -0.35 27.88
CA MET A 268 11.37 -1.70 27.60
C MET A 268 10.22 -2.70 27.72
N ASP A 269 10.27 -3.75 26.92
CA ASP A 269 9.28 -4.82 26.95
C ASP A 269 9.97 -6.18 27.10
N ASP A 270 9.97 -6.70 28.32
CA ASP A 270 10.64 -7.96 28.66
C ASP A 270 10.06 -9.17 27.94
N SER A 271 8.82 -9.10 27.44
CA SER A 271 8.22 -10.19 26.63
C SER A 271 9.01 -10.47 25.35
N LEU A 272 9.72 -9.48 24.82
CA LEU A 272 10.56 -9.66 23.64
C LEU A 272 11.78 -10.55 23.89
N ASN A 273 12.26 -10.64 25.12
CA ASN A 273 13.40 -11.50 25.46
C ASN A 273 13.05 -12.99 25.34
N GLU A 274 11.76 -13.32 25.42
CA GLU A 274 11.25 -14.71 25.43
C GLU A 274 10.46 -15.06 24.15
N ILE A 275 10.27 -14.11 23.24
CA ILE A 275 9.36 -14.30 22.09
C ILE A 275 9.92 -15.26 21.02
N ILE A 276 11.24 -15.38 20.91
CA ILE A 276 11.89 -16.29 19.96
C ILE A 276 11.89 -17.69 20.58
N PRO A 277 11.25 -18.69 19.94
CA PRO A 277 11.26 -20.07 20.43
C PRO A 277 12.66 -20.67 20.41
N GLU A 278 12.94 -21.57 21.39
CA GLU A 278 14.20 -22.34 21.43
C GLU A 278 14.36 -23.25 20.20
N ASP A 279 13.26 -23.86 19.74
CA ASP A 279 13.27 -24.65 18.49
C ASP A 279 13.29 -23.68 17.29
N PRO A 280 14.34 -23.69 16.46
CA PRO A 280 14.46 -22.81 15.31
C PRO A 280 13.40 -23.07 14.22
N ASN A 281 12.68 -24.19 14.29
CA ASN A 281 11.59 -24.53 13.37
C ASN A 281 10.22 -24.09 13.89
N GLN A 282 10.12 -23.74 15.15
CA GLN A 282 8.88 -23.22 15.72
C GLN A 282 8.66 -21.76 15.28
N ALA A 283 7.45 -21.50 14.76
CA ALA A 283 7.03 -20.17 14.36
C ALA A 283 6.62 -19.33 15.58
N TYR A 284 6.82 -18.03 15.48
CA TYR A 284 6.23 -17.04 16.38
C TYR A 284 5.51 -15.97 15.53
N ASP A 285 4.69 -15.15 16.18
CA ASP A 285 3.89 -14.14 15.53
C ASP A 285 4.59 -12.78 15.57
N MET A 286 5.00 -12.26 14.41
CA MET A 286 5.67 -10.97 14.28
C MET A 286 4.79 -9.78 14.69
N TYR A 287 3.46 -9.90 14.65
CA TYR A 287 2.58 -8.84 15.14
C TYR A 287 2.77 -8.55 16.64
N LYS A 288 3.15 -9.54 17.44
CA LYS A 288 3.48 -9.33 18.84
C LYS A 288 4.72 -8.45 19.00
N VAL A 289 5.74 -8.66 18.15
CA VAL A 289 6.94 -7.80 18.14
C VAL A 289 6.57 -6.38 17.71
N ILE A 290 5.82 -6.23 16.62
CA ILE A 290 5.38 -4.92 16.14
C ILE A 290 4.60 -4.18 17.23
N GLY A 291 3.61 -4.82 17.85
CA GLY A 291 2.82 -4.22 18.93
C GLY A 291 3.65 -3.85 20.17
N ALA A 292 4.66 -4.65 20.51
CA ALA A 292 5.54 -4.36 21.64
C ALA A 292 6.44 -3.15 21.43
N VAL A 293 6.83 -2.84 20.17
CA VAL A 293 7.80 -1.76 19.88
C VAL A 293 7.15 -0.44 19.45
N THR A 294 5.94 -0.47 18.90
CA THR A 294 5.25 0.72 18.38
C THR A 294 4.58 1.54 19.49
N ASP A 295 4.29 2.80 19.22
CA ASP A 295 3.57 3.68 20.14
C ASP A 295 2.19 3.08 20.45
N ASN A 296 1.92 2.84 21.75
CA ASN A 296 0.66 2.24 22.25
C ASN A 296 0.26 0.92 21.57
N GLY A 297 1.17 0.23 20.90
CA GLY A 297 0.90 -0.98 20.14
C GLY A 297 0.11 -0.76 18.84
N GLU A 298 -0.02 0.48 18.38
CA GLU A 298 -0.79 0.81 17.18
C GLU A 298 -0.03 0.47 15.89
N PHE A 299 -0.73 -0.21 14.97
CA PHE A 299 -0.21 -0.57 13.67
C PHE A 299 -1.31 -0.51 12.61
N PHE A 300 -1.12 0.28 11.57
CA PHE A 300 -2.03 0.41 10.43
C PHE A 300 -1.49 -0.41 9.26
N GLU A 301 -1.94 -1.66 9.16
CA GLU A 301 -1.43 -2.62 8.18
C GLU A 301 -1.95 -2.34 6.76
N VAL A 302 -1.05 -2.39 5.78
CA VAL A 302 -1.34 -2.28 4.35
C VAL A 302 -1.33 -3.68 3.72
N GLN A 303 -2.39 -4.06 3.00
CA GLN A 303 -2.57 -5.37 2.37
C GLN A 303 -2.52 -6.57 3.35
N PRO A 304 -3.29 -6.55 4.44
CA PRO A 304 -3.22 -7.61 5.47
C PRO A 304 -3.60 -9.01 4.97
N LYS A 305 -4.39 -9.09 3.90
CA LYS A 305 -4.88 -10.36 3.34
C LYS A 305 -4.02 -10.89 2.18
N PHE A 306 -3.08 -10.08 1.64
CA PHE A 306 -2.20 -10.43 0.53
C PHE A 306 -0.78 -10.70 1.00
N ALA A 307 -0.12 -11.74 0.46
CA ALA A 307 1.26 -12.10 0.79
C ALA A 307 1.53 -12.03 2.30
N LYS A 308 0.85 -12.86 3.09
CA LYS A 308 0.87 -12.84 4.55
C LYS A 308 2.24 -13.16 5.17
N ASN A 309 3.16 -13.71 4.38
CA ASN A 309 4.54 -13.98 4.75
C ASN A 309 5.40 -12.71 4.87
N ILE A 310 4.90 -11.56 4.41
CA ILE A 310 5.47 -10.23 4.65
C ILE A 310 4.40 -9.27 5.16
N ILE A 311 4.72 -8.53 6.20
CA ILE A 311 3.87 -7.50 6.80
C ILE A 311 4.37 -6.14 6.35
N THR A 312 3.48 -5.28 5.88
CA THR A 312 3.76 -3.88 5.55
C THR A 312 2.71 -2.99 6.17
N GLY A 313 3.09 -1.85 6.71
CA GLY A 313 2.12 -0.92 7.30
C GLY A 313 2.78 0.27 7.97
N PHE A 314 1.95 1.17 8.45
CA PHE A 314 2.39 2.37 9.15
C PHE A 314 2.24 2.21 10.66
N ALA A 315 3.19 2.74 11.38
CA ALA A 315 3.19 2.84 12.83
C ALA A 315 3.76 4.18 13.26
N ARG A 316 3.80 4.41 14.56
CA ARG A 316 4.48 5.58 15.12
C ARG A 316 5.54 5.18 16.15
N PHE A 317 6.60 5.97 16.17
CA PHE A 317 7.64 5.92 17.19
C PHE A 317 7.87 7.34 17.70
N ASN A 318 7.53 7.57 18.97
CA ASN A 318 7.55 8.91 19.57
C ASN A 318 6.75 9.93 18.73
N GLY A 319 5.55 9.53 18.29
CA GLY A 319 4.64 10.34 17.49
C GLY A 319 5.03 10.51 16.01
N GLN A 320 6.21 10.04 15.59
CA GLN A 320 6.65 10.12 14.20
C GLN A 320 6.14 8.92 13.39
N SER A 321 5.54 9.17 12.23
CA SER A 321 5.13 8.12 11.30
C SER A 321 6.33 7.39 10.71
N VAL A 322 6.22 6.06 10.65
CA VAL A 322 7.26 5.15 10.14
C VAL A 322 6.59 4.03 9.34
N GLY A 323 7.18 3.63 8.24
CA GLY A 323 6.82 2.43 7.50
C GLY A 323 7.51 1.20 8.11
N ILE A 324 6.73 0.16 8.43
CA ILE A 324 7.25 -1.13 8.89
C ILE A 324 7.20 -2.13 7.73
N VAL A 325 8.32 -2.85 7.52
CA VAL A 325 8.41 -4.01 6.64
C VAL A 325 8.96 -5.17 7.47
N ALA A 326 8.17 -6.22 7.65
CA ALA A 326 8.55 -7.33 8.53
C ALA A 326 8.24 -8.69 7.91
N ASN A 327 9.11 -9.68 8.08
CA ASN A 327 8.78 -11.05 7.73
C ASN A 327 7.83 -11.64 8.78
N GLN A 328 6.86 -12.48 8.36
CA GLN A 328 5.94 -13.16 9.27
C GLN A 328 6.27 -14.65 9.34
N PRO A 329 7.01 -15.10 10.38
CA PRO A 329 7.37 -16.52 10.52
C PRO A 329 6.18 -17.47 10.63
N ALA A 330 5.05 -16.99 11.14
CA ALA A 330 3.81 -17.78 11.22
C ALA A 330 3.15 -18.05 9.86
N ALA A 331 3.61 -17.37 8.80
CA ALA A 331 3.13 -17.58 7.44
C ALA A 331 4.30 -17.98 6.52
N TYR A 332 4.30 -19.19 6.01
CA TYR A 332 5.37 -19.72 5.15
C TYR A 332 6.79 -19.51 5.71
N ALA A 333 6.94 -19.59 7.03
CA ALA A 333 8.22 -19.34 7.74
C ALA A 333 8.87 -17.97 7.44
N GLY A 334 8.13 -16.98 6.94
CA GLY A 334 8.65 -15.67 6.58
C GLY A 334 9.48 -15.62 5.30
N VAL A 335 9.45 -16.67 4.45
CA VAL A 335 10.19 -16.69 3.17
C VAL A 335 9.70 -15.56 2.26
N LEU A 336 10.56 -15.09 1.36
CA LEU A 336 10.18 -14.18 0.28
C LEU A 336 9.71 -14.99 -0.95
N ASP A 337 8.57 -14.61 -1.49
CA ASP A 337 8.05 -15.09 -2.77
C ASP A 337 7.80 -13.92 -3.72
N VAL A 338 7.28 -14.18 -4.91
CA VAL A 338 6.92 -13.16 -5.90
C VAL A 338 6.01 -12.10 -5.29
N ASN A 339 4.97 -12.51 -4.56
CA ASN A 339 3.97 -11.60 -4.02
C ASN A 339 4.49 -10.78 -2.84
N ALA A 340 5.26 -11.40 -1.94
CA ALA A 340 5.92 -10.71 -0.83
C ALA A 340 6.89 -9.65 -1.33
N SER A 341 7.68 -9.99 -2.35
CA SER A 341 8.63 -9.06 -2.97
C SER A 341 7.93 -7.85 -3.60
N ARG A 342 6.85 -8.07 -4.35
CA ARG A 342 6.04 -7.00 -4.97
C ARG A 342 5.38 -6.10 -3.92
N LYS A 343 4.76 -6.69 -2.90
CA LYS A 343 4.11 -5.97 -1.79
C LYS A 343 5.10 -5.06 -1.07
N ALA A 344 6.23 -5.63 -0.63
CA ALA A 344 7.25 -4.87 0.09
C ALA A 344 7.91 -3.81 -0.78
N ALA A 345 8.27 -4.10 -2.04
CA ALA A 345 8.90 -3.14 -2.94
C ALA A 345 8.02 -1.90 -3.19
N ARG A 346 6.72 -2.11 -3.44
CA ARG A 346 5.78 -0.99 -3.62
C ARG A 346 5.67 -0.13 -2.36
N PHE A 347 5.58 -0.76 -1.20
CA PHE A 347 5.47 -0.06 0.08
C PHE A 347 6.73 0.75 0.42
N VAL A 348 7.93 0.16 0.25
CA VAL A 348 9.22 0.84 0.44
C VAL A 348 9.33 2.06 -0.47
N ARG A 349 8.95 1.94 -1.75
CA ARG A 349 8.98 3.08 -2.69
C ARG A 349 8.02 4.18 -2.30
N PHE A 350 6.83 3.84 -1.82
CA PHE A 350 5.88 4.83 -1.31
C PHE A 350 6.47 5.58 -0.10
N CYS A 351 7.02 4.86 0.87
CA CYS A 351 7.65 5.47 2.04
C CYS A 351 8.78 6.44 1.63
N ASP A 352 9.64 6.02 0.70
CA ASP A 352 10.75 6.87 0.21
C ASP A 352 10.23 8.11 -0.53
N ALA A 353 9.24 7.96 -1.40
CA ALA A 353 8.65 9.08 -2.15
C ALA A 353 8.03 10.14 -1.23
N PHE A 354 7.55 9.75 -0.06
CA PHE A 354 6.83 10.63 0.86
C PHE A 354 7.55 10.84 2.21
N ASN A 355 8.88 10.76 2.23
CA ASN A 355 9.73 11.09 3.38
C ASN A 355 9.42 10.30 4.66
N ILE A 356 8.89 9.08 4.54
CA ILE A 356 8.52 8.22 5.67
C ILE A 356 9.69 7.28 5.96
N PRO A 357 10.33 7.36 7.16
CA PRO A 357 11.39 6.42 7.54
C PRO A 357 10.92 4.97 7.52
N ILE A 358 11.85 4.04 7.29
CA ILE A 358 11.55 2.61 7.18
C ILE A 358 12.24 1.86 8.31
N VAL A 359 11.46 1.03 9.02
CA VAL A 359 11.96 0.05 9.98
C VAL A 359 11.70 -1.35 9.44
N SER A 360 12.77 -2.13 9.26
CA SER A 360 12.71 -3.51 8.80
C SER A 360 12.94 -4.46 9.97
N LEU A 361 11.99 -5.38 10.21
CA LEU A 361 12.10 -6.44 11.21
C LEU A 361 12.30 -7.76 10.47
N VAL A 362 13.51 -8.34 10.58
CA VAL A 362 13.95 -9.42 9.69
C VAL A 362 13.98 -10.77 10.42
N ASP A 363 13.24 -11.72 9.86
CA ASP A 363 13.34 -13.15 10.13
C ASP A 363 13.00 -13.90 8.84
N VAL A 364 14.02 -14.10 7.98
CA VAL A 364 13.85 -14.61 6.62
C VAL A 364 14.82 -15.76 6.32
N PRO A 365 14.31 -16.98 6.10
CA PRO A 365 15.17 -18.13 5.79
C PRO A 365 15.61 -18.20 4.32
N GLY A 366 15.05 -17.38 3.44
CA GLY A 366 15.39 -17.38 2.02
C GLY A 366 14.23 -16.94 1.11
N PHE A 367 14.45 -17.10 -0.19
CA PHE A 367 13.37 -17.06 -1.18
C PHE A 367 12.69 -18.42 -1.29
N LEU A 368 11.38 -18.43 -1.54
CA LEU A 368 10.62 -19.66 -1.76
C LEU A 368 11.11 -20.36 -3.04
N PRO A 369 11.63 -21.61 -2.93
CA PRO A 369 12.08 -22.34 -4.11
C PRO A 369 10.92 -22.95 -4.89
N GLY A 370 11.19 -23.37 -6.13
CA GLY A 370 10.29 -24.18 -6.94
C GLY A 370 9.91 -23.54 -8.26
N THR A 371 9.49 -24.38 -9.21
CA THR A 371 9.14 -23.97 -10.58
C THR A 371 8.04 -22.92 -10.63
N GLY A 372 7.07 -23.00 -9.72
CA GLY A 372 6.01 -21.99 -9.63
C GLY A 372 6.52 -20.58 -9.31
N GLN A 373 7.61 -20.45 -8.56
CA GLN A 373 8.24 -19.16 -8.28
C GLN A 373 9.16 -18.74 -9.44
N GLU A 374 9.99 -19.64 -9.94
CA GLU A 374 10.90 -19.35 -11.04
C GLU A 374 10.16 -18.94 -12.32
N TYR A 375 9.07 -19.65 -12.68
CA TYR A 375 8.26 -19.32 -13.85
C TYR A 375 7.44 -18.03 -13.69
N ASN A 376 7.15 -17.63 -12.47
CA ASN A 376 6.53 -16.34 -12.15
C ASN A 376 7.56 -15.26 -11.83
N ALA A 377 8.80 -15.42 -12.29
CA ALA A 377 9.85 -14.41 -12.26
C ALA A 377 10.26 -13.95 -10.85
N VAL A 378 10.42 -14.88 -9.89
CA VAL A 378 10.88 -14.55 -8.52
C VAL A 378 12.19 -13.76 -8.52
N ILE A 379 13.11 -14.03 -9.47
CA ILE A 379 14.37 -13.28 -9.63
C ILE A 379 14.09 -11.80 -9.91
N LEU A 380 13.17 -11.52 -10.83
CA LEU A 380 12.82 -10.15 -11.22
C LEU A 380 12.16 -9.39 -10.06
N HIS A 381 11.20 -10.03 -9.38
CA HIS A 381 10.50 -9.42 -8.25
C HIS A 381 11.36 -9.31 -7.00
N GLY A 382 12.27 -10.25 -6.75
CA GLY A 382 13.30 -10.10 -5.72
C GLY A 382 14.25 -8.93 -6.01
N ALA A 383 14.68 -8.78 -7.27
CA ALA A 383 15.48 -7.64 -7.72
C ALA A 383 14.70 -6.32 -7.61
N GLN A 384 13.38 -6.32 -7.77
CA GLN A 384 12.52 -5.17 -7.57
C GLN A 384 12.54 -4.67 -6.12
N LEU A 385 12.47 -5.59 -5.16
CA LEU A 385 12.58 -5.28 -3.73
C LEU A 385 13.98 -4.76 -3.38
N LEU A 386 15.02 -5.41 -3.89
CA LEU A 386 16.41 -4.96 -3.74
C LEU A 386 16.59 -3.55 -4.30
N TYR A 387 16.04 -3.27 -5.47
CA TYR A 387 16.07 -1.94 -6.08
C TYR A 387 15.38 -0.89 -5.22
N ALA A 388 14.19 -1.20 -4.68
CA ALA A 388 13.44 -0.29 -3.82
C ALA A 388 14.25 0.11 -2.57
N TYR A 389 14.84 -0.82 -1.86
CA TYR A 389 15.70 -0.53 -0.70
C TYR A 389 16.99 0.20 -1.07
N GLY A 390 17.62 -0.18 -2.18
CA GLY A 390 18.88 0.44 -2.64
C GLY A 390 18.70 1.89 -3.11
N GLU A 391 17.54 2.20 -3.69
CA GLU A 391 17.21 3.56 -4.16
C GLU A 391 16.70 4.45 -3.03
N ALA A 392 16.06 3.89 -2.00
CA ALA A 392 15.47 4.65 -0.91
C ALA A 392 16.49 5.50 -0.14
N THR A 393 16.16 6.80 0.01
CA THR A 393 16.99 7.84 0.63
C THR A 393 16.53 8.22 2.04
N VAL A 394 15.33 7.82 2.44
CA VAL A 394 14.81 8.04 3.79
C VAL A 394 15.64 7.30 4.85
N PRO A 395 15.54 7.67 6.15
CA PRO A 395 16.13 6.88 7.22
C PRO A 395 15.68 5.42 7.17
N LYS A 396 16.64 4.49 7.24
CA LYS A 396 16.39 3.05 7.21
C LYS A 396 17.06 2.38 8.41
N ILE A 397 16.26 1.73 9.25
CA ILE A 397 16.71 0.98 10.42
C ILE A 397 16.33 -0.48 10.22
N THR A 398 17.29 -1.39 10.28
CA THR A 398 17.04 -2.82 10.12
C THR A 398 17.41 -3.55 11.41
N ILE A 399 16.51 -4.43 11.86
CA ILE A 399 16.73 -5.26 13.04
C ILE A 399 16.54 -6.72 12.64
N THR A 400 17.59 -7.51 12.76
CA THR A 400 17.54 -8.96 12.54
C THR A 400 17.20 -9.65 13.84
N LEU A 401 16.04 -10.33 13.87
CA LEU A 401 15.54 -10.99 15.09
C LEU A 401 16.04 -12.43 15.20
N ARG A 402 15.97 -13.17 14.08
CA ARG A 402 16.36 -14.59 14.04
C ARG A 402 17.07 -14.89 12.71
N LYS A 403 16.42 -15.52 11.74
CA LYS A 403 17.03 -15.96 10.47
C LYS A 403 17.23 -14.77 9.52
N SER A 404 18.38 -14.76 8.85
CA SER A 404 18.67 -13.81 7.77
C SER A 404 19.69 -14.44 6.82
N TYR A 405 19.20 -15.22 5.82
CA TYR A 405 20.06 -16.07 5.01
C TYR A 405 20.13 -15.63 3.55
N GLY A 406 21.35 -15.74 2.99
CA GLY A 406 21.61 -15.61 1.56
C GLY A 406 21.13 -14.31 0.94
N GLY A 407 20.57 -14.39 -0.28
CA GLY A 407 20.08 -13.23 -1.00
C GLY A 407 18.94 -12.49 -0.30
N SER A 408 18.12 -13.19 0.50
CA SER A 408 17.03 -12.55 1.24
C SER A 408 17.53 -11.62 2.37
N HIS A 409 18.70 -11.93 2.98
CA HIS A 409 19.39 -10.99 3.87
C HIS A 409 19.65 -9.65 3.18
N ILE A 410 20.14 -9.71 1.93
CA ILE A 410 20.49 -8.51 1.18
C ILE A 410 19.22 -7.69 0.87
N VAL A 411 18.17 -8.31 0.35
CA VAL A 411 16.97 -7.59 -0.11
C VAL A 411 16.10 -7.03 1.01
N MET A 412 16.29 -7.46 2.26
CA MET A 412 15.55 -6.95 3.42
C MET A 412 16.20 -5.72 4.08
N GLY A 413 17.01 -4.98 3.35
CA GLY A 413 17.58 -3.71 3.80
C GLY A 413 18.80 -3.88 4.68
N CYS A 414 19.80 -4.64 4.24
CA CYS A 414 21.08 -4.78 4.92
C CYS A 414 21.95 -3.51 4.82
N LYS A 415 23.05 -3.47 5.57
CA LYS A 415 24.00 -2.36 5.59
C LYS A 415 24.57 -2.04 4.20
N GLN A 416 24.84 -3.07 3.40
CA GLN A 416 25.38 -2.94 2.04
C GLN A 416 24.39 -2.30 1.05
N LEU A 417 23.08 -2.36 1.35
CA LEU A 417 22.03 -1.61 0.64
C LEU A 417 21.71 -0.26 1.30
N ARG A 418 22.71 0.33 1.96
CA ARG A 418 22.63 1.67 2.56
C ARG A 418 21.56 1.80 3.66
N ALA A 419 21.25 0.72 4.41
CA ALA A 419 20.55 0.90 5.67
C ALA A 419 21.45 1.68 6.64
N ASP A 420 20.90 2.67 7.30
CA ASP A 420 21.68 3.61 8.13
C ASP A 420 22.11 2.96 9.43
N LEU A 421 21.18 2.27 10.09
CA LEU A 421 21.44 1.53 11.33
C LEU A 421 20.97 0.08 11.16
N ASN A 422 21.84 -0.85 11.55
CA ASN A 422 21.57 -2.27 11.52
C ASN A 422 21.83 -2.86 12.90
N PHE A 423 20.81 -3.42 13.51
CA PHE A 423 20.88 -4.10 14.79
C PHE A 423 20.54 -5.58 14.64
N ALA A 424 21.03 -6.39 15.55
CA ALA A 424 20.68 -7.79 15.63
C ALA A 424 20.34 -8.19 17.07
N TRP A 425 19.41 -9.11 17.23
CA TRP A 425 19.19 -9.76 18.51
C TRP A 425 20.24 -10.88 18.71
N PRO A 426 20.53 -11.29 19.95
CA PRO A 426 21.46 -12.41 20.21
C PRO A 426 21.06 -13.72 19.55
N SER A 427 19.75 -13.92 19.32
CA SER A 427 19.15 -15.08 18.61
C SER A 427 19.31 -15.04 17.09
N SER A 428 19.91 -14.00 16.52
CA SER A 428 19.99 -13.85 15.07
C SER A 428 21.06 -14.74 14.45
N GLU A 429 20.73 -15.27 13.27
CA GLU A 429 21.59 -16.11 12.43
C GLU A 429 21.77 -15.41 11.09
N ILE A 430 22.91 -14.75 10.89
CA ILE A 430 23.23 -14.02 9.65
C ILE A 430 24.27 -14.82 8.88
N ALA A 431 23.85 -15.53 7.83
CA ALA A 431 24.71 -16.46 7.10
C ALA A 431 24.33 -16.60 5.62
N VAL A 432 25.19 -17.25 4.84
CA VAL A 432 24.90 -17.56 3.43
C VAL A 432 23.71 -18.52 3.30
N MET A 433 23.59 -19.48 4.21
CA MET A 433 22.46 -20.42 4.31
C MET A 433 22.40 -20.99 5.72
N GLY A 434 21.29 -21.63 6.08
CA GLY A 434 21.15 -22.33 7.35
C GLY A 434 22.14 -23.48 7.50
N ALA A 435 22.50 -23.82 8.74
CA ALA A 435 23.59 -24.75 9.05
C ALA A 435 23.43 -26.12 8.38
N SER A 436 22.22 -26.71 8.38
CA SER A 436 21.98 -28.01 7.75
C SER A 436 22.24 -28.00 6.24
N GLY A 437 21.79 -26.95 5.54
CA GLY A 437 22.05 -26.76 4.12
C GLY A 437 23.52 -26.55 3.82
N ALA A 438 24.22 -25.75 4.62
CA ALA A 438 25.64 -25.48 4.48
C ALA A 438 26.47 -26.77 4.67
N VAL A 439 26.18 -27.52 5.72
CA VAL A 439 26.87 -28.79 6.02
C VAL A 439 26.61 -29.83 4.96
N ALA A 440 25.39 -29.91 4.43
CA ALA A 440 25.09 -30.82 3.31
C ALA A 440 25.97 -30.55 2.07
N VAL A 441 26.25 -29.28 1.79
CA VAL A 441 27.11 -28.85 0.68
C VAL A 441 28.60 -29.06 1.01
N LEU A 442 29.05 -28.62 2.19
CA LEU A 442 30.46 -28.63 2.57
C LEU A 442 30.98 -30.03 2.92
N CYS A 443 30.20 -30.84 3.64
CA CYS A 443 30.58 -32.13 4.21
C CYS A 443 29.91 -33.31 3.50
N GLY A 444 29.16 -33.11 2.40
CA GLY A 444 28.38 -34.15 1.75
C GLY A 444 29.21 -35.35 1.25
N LYS A 445 30.44 -35.12 0.78
CA LYS A 445 31.36 -36.19 0.36
C LYS A 445 31.84 -36.99 1.56
N GLU A 446 32.19 -36.32 2.67
CA GLU A 446 32.66 -36.96 3.89
C GLU A 446 31.53 -37.75 4.58
N ALA A 447 30.33 -37.17 4.64
CA ALA A 447 29.14 -37.87 5.14
C ALA A 447 28.84 -39.16 4.35
N LYS A 448 29.03 -39.14 3.02
CA LYS A 448 28.87 -40.31 2.18
C LYS A 448 29.93 -41.39 2.50
N ALA A 449 31.20 -40.99 2.62
CA ALA A 449 32.29 -41.92 2.98
C ALA A 449 32.06 -42.55 4.36
N LYS A 450 31.65 -41.78 5.36
CA LYS A 450 31.30 -42.29 6.69
C LYS A 450 30.11 -43.25 6.67
N LYS A 451 29.11 -43.00 5.83
CA LYS A 451 27.98 -43.90 5.63
C LYS A 451 28.45 -45.25 5.06
N GLU A 452 29.35 -45.22 4.09
CA GLU A 452 29.93 -46.41 3.47
C GLU A 452 30.82 -47.20 4.48
N ALA A 453 31.48 -46.51 5.41
CA ALA A 453 32.26 -47.08 6.50
C ALA A 453 31.41 -47.61 7.68
N GLY A 454 30.09 -47.42 7.67
CA GLY A 454 29.20 -47.86 8.76
C GLY A 454 29.27 -46.97 10.02
N GLU A 455 29.80 -45.73 9.92
CA GLU A 455 29.89 -44.77 11.01
C GLU A 455 28.55 -44.03 11.23
N ASP A 456 28.37 -43.43 12.43
CA ASP A 456 27.19 -42.64 12.73
C ASP A 456 27.21 -41.28 11.99
N VAL A 457 26.60 -41.26 10.80
CA VAL A 457 26.50 -40.08 9.95
C VAL A 457 25.64 -38.99 10.61
N LYS A 458 24.63 -39.35 11.41
CA LYS A 458 23.75 -38.38 12.06
C LYS A 458 24.50 -37.59 13.11
N ALA A 459 25.28 -38.26 13.95
CA ALA A 459 26.13 -37.60 14.94
C ALA A 459 27.17 -36.69 14.29
N PHE A 460 27.82 -37.16 13.22
CA PHE A 460 28.78 -36.37 12.44
C PHE A 460 28.15 -35.09 11.86
N LEU A 461 26.98 -35.20 11.20
CA LEU A 461 26.31 -34.04 10.64
C LEU A 461 25.88 -33.04 11.73
N ALA A 462 25.36 -33.53 12.86
CA ALA A 462 24.97 -32.66 13.98
C ALA A 462 26.17 -31.90 14.57
N GLU A 463 27.35 -32.56 14.70
CA GLU A 463 28.58 -31.89 15.12
C GLU A 463 29.00 -30.79 14.13
N LYS A 464 28.94 -31.06 12.83
CA LYS A 464 29.29 -30.09 11.79
C LYS A 464 28.28 -28.93 11.70
N GLU A 465 27.01 -29.17 11.92
CA GLU A 465 25.97 -28.13 11.99
C GLU A 465 26.22 -27.22 13.18
N GLN A 466 26.58 -27.76 14.35
CA GLN A 466 26.94 -26.97 15.51
C GLN A 466 28.20 -26.13 15.26
N GLU A 467 29.26 -26.76 14.70
CA GLU A 467 30.50 -26.05 14.33
C GLU A 467 30.22 -24.88 13.35
N TYR A 468 29.36 -25.10 12.36
CA TYR A 468 28.98 -24.07 11.39
C TYR A 468 28.20 -22.95 12.05
N THR A 469 27.25 -23.29 12.94
CA THR A 469 26.44 -22.31 13.67
C THR A 469 27.31 -21.42 14.55
N ASP A 470 28.19 -22.03 15.34
CA ASP A 470 29.09 -21.32 16.25
C ASP A 470 30.04 -20.37 15.50
N LYS A 471 30.46 -20.78 14.30
CA LYS A 471 31.43 -20.02 13.52
C LYS A 471 30.80 -18.96 12.62
N PHE A 472 29.66 -19.22 12.00
CA PHE A 472 29.12 -18.40 10.92
C PHE A 472 27.68 -17.93 11.12
N ALA A 473 26.82 -18.73 11.75
CA ALA A 473 25.41 -18.43 11.89
C ALA A 473 25.09 -17.77 13.24
N ASN A 474 25.73 -16.62 13.51
CA ASN A 474 25.52 -15.84 14.71
C ASN A 474 25.72 -14.34 14.41
N PRO A 475 25.21 -13.41 15.26
CA PRO A 475 25.31 -11.98 15.00
C PRO A 475 26.74 -11.44 15.17
N TYR A 476 27.55 -12.07 16.00
CA TYR A 476 28.90 -11.56 16.34
C TYR A 476 29.86 -11.65 15.17
N GLN A 477 29.70 -12.65 14.29
CA GLN A 477 30.46 -12.75 13.06
C GLN A 477 30.19 -11.53 12.15
N ALA A 478 28.92 -11.15 11.96
CA ALA A 478 28.56 -9.97 11.19
C ALA A 478 29.05 -8.66 11.86
N ALA A 479 29.00 -8.61 13.19
CA ALA A 479 29.47 -7.46 13.97
C ALA A 479 31.00 -7.26 13.83
N GLN A 480 31.79 -8.32 13.84
CA GLN A 480 33.24 -8.27 13.66
C GLN A 480 33.67 -7.64 12.34
N TYR A 481 32.86 -7.81 11.30
CA TYR A 481 33.09 -7.17 9.98
C TYR A 481 32.41 -5.81 9.82
N GLY A 482 31.71 -5.31 10.84
CA GLY A 482 30.98 -4.04 10.78
C GLY A 482 29.74 -4.08 9.89
N TYR A 483 29.17 -5.25 9.65
CA TYR A 483 27.94 -5.41 8.86
C TYR A 483 26.66 -5.19 9.66
N ILE A 484 26.77 -5.18 10.98
CA ILE A 484 25.77 -4.66 11.92
C ILE A 484 26.44 -3.69 12.88
N ASP A 485 25.68 -2.73 13.39
CA ASP A 485 26.19 -1.66 14.26
C ASP A 485 26.23 -2.09 15.72
N ASP A 486 25.30 -2.96 16.14
CA ASP A 486 25.26 -3.48 17.51
C ASP A 486 24.41 -4.76 17.61
N VAL A 487 24.71 -5.57 18.63
CA VAL A 487 23.86 -6.67 19.09
C VAL A 487 23.12 -6.16 20.31
N ILE A 488 21.79 -6.09 20.23
CA ILE A 488 20.95 -5.43 21.23
C ILE A 488 20.08 -6.44 22.00
N GLU A 489 19.81 -6.14 23.27
CA GLU A 489 18.80 -6.89 24.03
C GLU A 489 17.42 -6.69 23.37
N PRO A 490 16.64 -7.75 23.14
CA PRO A 490 15.34 -7.64 22.48
C PRO A 490 14.39 -6.62 23.12
N ARG A 491 14.32 -6.57 24.46
CA ARG A 491 13.49 -5.61 25.20
C ARG A 491 13.81 -4.13 24.91
N ASN A 492 15.04 -3.82 24.45
CA ASN A 492 15.49 -2.46 24.14
C ASN A 492 15.15 -2.01 22.71
N THR A 493 14.50 -2.84 21.94
CA THR A 493 14.28 -2.60 20.49
C THR A 493 13.58 -1.28 20.22
N ARG A 494 12.49 -0.97 20.93
CA ARG A 494 11.79 0.32 20.80
C ARG A 494 12.71 1.51 21.06
N PHE A 495 13.45 1.49 22.16
CA PHE A 495 14.38 2.55 22.53
C PHE A 495 15.44 2.80 21.45
N ARG A 496 16.01 1.71 20.90
CA ARG A 496 17.02 1.80 19.83
C ARG A 496 16.43 2.37 18.55
N ILE A 497 15.18 2.02 18.19
CA ILE A 497 14.48 2.60 17.03
C ILE A 497 14.24 4.10 17.26
N CYS A 498 13.65 4.51 18.38
CA CYS A 498 13.37 5.91 18.68
C CYS A 498 14.64 6.77 18.65
N ARG A 499 15.73 6.29 19.27
CA ARG A 499 17.03 6.99 19.23
C ARG A 499 17.63 7.04 17.83
N GLY A 500 17.52 5.96 17.07
CA GLY A 500 18.00 5.90 15.69
C GLY A 500 17.25 6.89 14.79
N LEU A 501 15.94 6.96 14.90
CA LEU A 501 15.13 7.94 14.16
C LEU A 501 15.49 9.37 14.53
N ALA A 502 15.69 9.67 15.81
CA ALA A 502 16.12 10.99 16.25
C ALA A 502 17.52 11.36 15.72
N GLN A 503 18.46 10.41 15.73
CA GLN A 503 19.81 10.58 15.19
C GLN A 503 19.79 10.85 13.68
N LEU A 504 18.87 10.22 12.95
CA LEU A 504 18.74 10.29 11.49
C LEU A 504 17.80 11.39 11.01
N ALA A 505 17.21 12.19 11.90
CA ALA A 505 16.19 13.20 11.57
C ALA A 505 16.66 14.22 10.51
N THR A 506 17.94 14.52 10.46
CA THR A 506 18.52 15.46 9.49
C THR A 506 19.23 14.79 8.32
N LYS A 507 19.01 13.48 8.14
CA LYS A 507 19.62 12.75 7.02
C LYS A 507 19.34 13.43 5.69
N ARG A 508 20.39 13.62 4.89
CA ARG A 508 20.32 14.09 3.50
C ARG A 508 21.16 13.15 2.65
N GLN A 509 20.50 12.50 1.70
CA GLN A 509 21.13 11.59 0.74
C GLN A 509 20.61 11.91 -0.65
N SER A 510 21.51 12.16 -1.59
CA SER A 510 21.18 12.34 -3.00
C SER A 510 21.51 11.09 -3.80
N LEU A 511 20.77 10.87 -4.86
CA LEU A 511 21.05 9.86 -5.88
C LEU A 511 21.69 10.54 -7.10
N PRO A 512 22.41 9.77 -7.95
CA PRO A 512 22.85 10.28 -9.24
C PRO A 512 21.68 10.82 -10.06
N ALA A 513 21.88 11.96 -10.73
CA ALA A 513 20.84 12.56 -11.56
C ALA A 513 20.46 11.62 -12.72
N LYS A 514 19.15 11.40 -12.91
CA LYS A 514 18.59 10.55 -13.97
C LYS A 514 17.18 11.02 -14.30
N LYS A 515 16.69 10.72 -15.51
CA LYS A 515 15.28 11.00 -15.84
C LYS A 515 14.33 10.17 -14.98
N HIS A 516 14.61 8.91 -14.85
CA HIS A 516 13.95 7.93 -13.96
C HIS A 516 14.84 6.69 -13.85
N GLY A 517 14.58 5.82 -12.89
CA GLY A 517 15.25 4.53 -12.79
C GLY A 517 14.65 3.49 -13.74
N CYS A 518 15.48 2.55 -14.21
CA CYS A 518 15.03 1.34 -14.90
C CYS A 518 14.85 0.22 -13.86
N MET A 519 13.84 0.36 -13.01
CA MET A 519 13.52 -0.68 -12.04
C MET A 519 13.04 -1.94 -12.76
N PRO A 520 13.45 -3.15 -12.34
CA PRO A 520 12.85 -4.39 -12.84
C PRO A 520 11.32 -4.37 -12.64
N MET A 521 10.53 -4.77 -13.68
CA MET A 521 9.06 -4.75 -13.63
C MET A 521 8.49 -6.14 -13.86
#